data_c0a43a5dc16e09380e47cb0ac3443fc7
#
_entry.id   c0a43a5dc16e09380e47cb0ac3443fc7
#
_cell.length_a   1.000
_cell.length_b   1.000
_cell.length_c   1.000
_cell.angle_alpha   90.00
_cell.angle_beta   90.00
_cell.angle_gamma   90.00
#
_symmetry.space_group_name_H-M   'P 1'
#
loop_
_entity.id
_entity.type
_entity.pdbx_description
1 polymer ?
#
loop_
_entity_poly.entity_id
_entity_poly.type
_entity_poly.pdbx_seq_one_letter_code
_entity_poly.pdbx_strand_id
1 'polypeptide(L)'
;MNNFVVRTITGVLFVAVLVTGFLDPIAMSALFALITGLSVWEFTGLVNNRQGVSVNRFISTVAGVYFFLAVMGFCSGVTPSTVFIPYLITIVYLMVAELYAKNEDPIHDWAYTMMSQMYVALPFSMLNVLAFRAMPDGNVGYSFIVPLSVFVFLWVNDSGAYCCGSLLGKHKLFPRISPGKSWEGSIGGGLFVIAAAAGVWYLSEQYGYNDVGLNMYEWMGLGLVVTVFGTWGDLVESLFKRTLGIKDSGSILPGHGGMLDRFDSSLLAIPAAVIYLYTLTLL
;
A
#
# COMPACT_ATOMS: atom_id res chain seq x y z
N MET A 1 7.75 22.36 -20.61
CA MET A 1 7.69 20.94 -21.01
C MET A 1 6.24 20.54 -21.21
N ASN A 2 5.94 19.72 -22.22
CA ASN A 2 4.57 19.24 -22.44
C ASN A 2 4.15 18.37 -21.23
N ASN A 3 2.95 18.61 -20.68
CA ASN A 3 2.45 17.89 -19.50
C ASN A 3 2.50 16.35 -19.67
N PHE A 4 2.36 15.86 -20.89
CA PHE A 4 2.49 14.43 -21.20
C PHE A 4 3.91 13.91 -20.95
N VAL A 5 4.94 14.64 -21.40
CA VAL A 5 6.35 14.24 -21.22
C VAL A 5 6.73 14.21 -19.73
N VAL A 6 6.31 15.21 -18.96
CA VAL A 6 6.56 15.25 -17.50
C VAL A 6 5.94 14.02 -16.83
N ARG A 7 4.68 13.73 -17.16
CA ARG A 7 3.99 12.56 -16.59
C ARG A 7 4.68 11.24 -16.92
N THR A 8 5.07 11.06 -18.20
CA THR A 8 5.74 9.82 -18.62
C THR A 8 7.07 9.64 -17.88
N ILE A 9 7.91 10.70 -17.82
CA ILE A 9 9.20 10.63 -17.12
C ILE A 9 9.01 10.34 -15.64
N THR A 10 8.11 11.05 -14.96
CA THR A 10 7.85 10.84 -13.53
C THR A 10 7.33 9.42 -13.27
N GLY A 11 6.44 8.89 -14.12
CA GLY A 11 5.92 7.52 -13.99
C GLY A 11 7.02 6.47 -14.19
N VAL A 12 7.86 6.60 -15.21
CA VAL A 12 8.97 5.67 -15.45
C VAL A 12 9.98 5.71 -14.30
N LEU A 13 10.34 6.89 -13.82
CA LEU A 13 11.25 7.05 -12.67
C LEU A 13 10.64 6.44 -11.39
N PHE A 14 9.36 6.66 -11.16
CA PHE A 14 8.66 6.08 -10.00
C PHE A 14 8.72 4.55 -10.01
N VAL A 15 8.38 3.91 -11.14
CA VAL A 15 8.46 2.45 -11.29
C VAL A 15 9.91 1.97 -11.15
N ALA A 16 10.88 2.64 -11.78
CA ALA A 16 12.29 2.27 -11.67
C ALA A 16 12.80 2.32 -10.23
N VAL A 17 12.46 3.38 -9.48
CA VAL A 17 12.83 3.52 -8.06
C VAL A 17 12.18 2.43 -7.20
N LEU A 18 10.90 2.11 -7.45
CA LEU A 18 10.24 1.03 -6.71
C LEU A 18 10.88 -0.33 -7.01
N VAL A 19 11.08 -0.68 -8.28
CA VAL A 19 11.68 -1.96 -8.66
C VAL A 19 13.08 -2.10 -8.10
N THR A 20 13.94 -1.09 -8.28
CA THR A 20 15.31 -1.13 -7.74
C THR A 20 15.34 -1.14 -6.22
N GLY A 21 14.40 -0.45 -5.56
CA GLY A 21 14.24 -0.47 -4.11
C GLY A 21 13.95 -1.87 -3.57
N PHE A 22 13.15 -2.66 -4.27
CA PHE A 22 12.85 -4.04 -3.84
C PHE A 22 14.03 -5.02 -3.99
N LEU A 23 15.04 -4.71 -4.79
CA LEU A 23 16.17 -5.65 -5.01
C LEU A 23 17.11 -5.77 -3.81
N ASP A 24 17.05 -4.82 -2.87
CA ASP A 24 17.89 -4.81 -1.67
C ASP A 24 17.04 -4.54 -0.42
N PRO A 25 17.21 -5.31 0.69
CA PRO A 25 16.37 -5.17 1.89
C PRO A 25 16.52 -3.80 2.56
N ILE A 26 17.70 -3.18 2.54
CA ILE A 26 17.93 -1.87 3.16
C ILE A 26 17.30 -0.78 2.29
N ALA A 27 17.46 -0.87 0.96
CA ALA A 27 16.86 0.05 0.01
C ALA A 27 15.33 0.01 0.08
N MET A 28 14.72 -1.18 0.14
CA MET A 28 13.27 -1.36 0.32
C MET A 28 12.81 -0.74 1.63
N SER A 29 13.51 -1.02 2.73
CA SER A 29 13.15 -0.51 4.04
C SER A 29 13.24 1.03 4.11
N ALA A 30 14.30 1.62 3.58
CA ALA A 30 14.47 3.07 3.54
C ALA A 30 13.41 3.75 2.65
N LEU A 31 13.14 3.18 1.47
CA LEU A 31 12.15 3.70 0.52
C LEU A 31 10.74 3.66 1.13
N PHE A 32 10.32 2.51 1.68
CA PHE A 32 8.97 2.39 2.22
C PHE A 32 8.80 3.06 3.59
N ALA A 33 9.85 3.24 4.39
CA ALA A 33 9.82 4.13 5.55
C ALA A 33 9.53 5.58 5.15
N LEU A 34 10.19 6.07 4.08
CA LEU A 34 9.94 7.40 3.52
C LEU A 34 8.51 7.51 2.96
N ILE A 35 8.06 6.54 2.16
CA ILE A 35 6.70 6.48 1.59
C ILE A 35 5.66 6.48 2.72
N THR A 36 5.85 5.68 3.76
CA THR A 36 4.97 5.64 4.93
C THR A 36 4.89 7.01 5.60
N GLY A 37 6.03 7.64 5.84
CA GLY A 37 6.09 8.98 6.45
C GLY A 37 5.36 10.02 5.61
N LEU A 38 5.62 10.08 4.31
CA LEU A 38 4.98 11.02 3.39
C LEU A 38 3.47 10.78 3.30
N SER A 39 3.03 9.52 3.25
CA SER A 39 1.61 9.16 3.15
C SER A 39 0.85 9.49 4.45
N VAL A 40 1.43 9.20 5.63
CA VAL A 40 0.82 9.59 6.93
C VAL A 40 0.80 11.11 7.07
N TRP A 41 1.87 11.80 6.67
CA TRP A 41 1.94 13.25 6.66
C TRP A 41 0.88 13.89 5.76
N GLU A 42 0.67 13.32 4.59
CA GLU A 42 -0.34 13.78 3.62
C GLU A 42 -1.75 13.51 4.16
N PHE A 43 -2.03 12.28 4.62
CA PHE A 43 -3.32 11.90 5.20
C PHE A 43 -3.73 12.81 6.36
N THR A 44 -2.84 12.98 7.34
CA THR A 44 -3.10 13.82 8.52
C THR A 44 -3.25 15.29 8.15
N GLY A 45 -2.53 15.77 7.14
CA GLY A 45 -2.70 17.12 6.60
C GLY A 45 -4.07 17.32 5.94
N LEU A 46 -4.57 16.31 5.22
CA LEU A 46 -5.89 16.37 4.58
C LEU A 46 -7.03 16.43 5.60
N VAL A 47 -6.99 15.60 6.64
CA VAL A 47 -8.05 15.59 7.65
C VAL A 47 -8.04 16.85 8.50
N ASN A 48 -6.88 17.46 8.75
CA ASN A 48 -6.75 18.72 9.46
C ASN A 48 -7.31 19.93 8.69
N ASN A 49 -7.64 19.78 7.40
CA ASN A 49 -8.39 20.80 6.66
C ASN A 49 -9.89 20.81 6.98
N ARG A 50 -10.39 19.82 7.74
CA ARG A 50 -11.78 19.81 8.22
C ARG A 50 -11.91 20.71 9.45
N GLN A 51 -13.02 21.44 9.51
CA GLN A 51 -13.35 22.26 10.68
C GLN A 51 -13.45 21.39 11.93
N GLY A 52 -12.82 21.83 13.00
CA GLY A 52 -12.82 21.15 14.30
C GLY A 52 -11.83 20.00 14.43
N VAL A 53 -11.11 19.61 13.38
CA VAL A 53 -10.12 18.51 13.40
C VAL A 53 -8.70 19.05 13.55
N SER A 54 -7.95 18.50 14.50
CA SER A 54 -6.57 18.95 14.84
C SER A 54 -5.68 17.78 15.25
N VAL A 55 -5.50 16.81 14.33
CA VAL A 55 -4.61 15.65 14.54
C VAL A 55 -3.15 16.11 14.66
N ASN A 56 -2.41 15.56 15.63
CA ASN A 56 -0.98 15.81 15.76
C ASN A 56 -0.20 15.17 14.62
N ARG A 57 -0.02 15.95 13.56
CA ARG A 57 0.56 15.51 12.28
C ARG A 57 1.98 14.99 12.43
N PHE A 58 2.82 15.70 13.22
CA PHE A 58 4.23 15.32 13.35
C PHE A 58 4.39 14.00 14.12
N ILE A 59 3.75 13.89 15.29
CA ILE A 59 3.89 12.68 16.12
C ILE A 59 3.25 11.48 15.43
N SER A 60 2.09 11.64 14.76
CA SER A 60 1.46 10.56 13.99
C SER A 60 2.36 10.06 12.85
N THR A 61 3.07 10.98 12.18
CA THR A 61 4.03 10.62 11.13
C THR A 61 5.23 9.84 11.69
N VAL A 62 5.82 10.35 12.78
CA VAL A 62 6.94 9.66 13.44
C VAL A 62 6.52 8.28 13.95
N ALA A 63 5.32 8.16 14.52
CA ALA A 63 4.76 6.88 14.96
C ALA A 63 4.62 5.89 13.79
N GLY A 64 4.07 6.33 12.65
CA GLY A 64 3.90 5.48 11.47
C GLY A 64 5.24 5.00 10.88
N VAL A 65 6.22 5.89 10.77
CA VAL A 65 7.58 5.53 10.31
C VAL A 65 8.24 4.56 11.29
N TYR A 66 8.15 4.86 12.59
CA TYR A 66 8.71 3.98 13.61
C TYR A 66 8.04 2.59 13.57
N PHE A 67 6.71 2.54 13.43
CA PHE A 67 5.98 1.27 13.32
C PHE A 67 6.44 0.45 12.12
N PHE A 68 6.61 1.08 10.95
CA PHE A 68 7.17 0.41 9.78
C PHE A 68 8.56 -0.20 10.06
N LEU A 69 9.46 0.60 10.66
CA LEU A 69 10.83 0.14 10.99
C LEU A 69 10.83 -0.94 12.09
N ALA A 70 9.92 -0.85 13.07
CA ALA A 70 9.77 -1.85 14.12
C ALA A 70 9.33 -3.20 13.54
N VAL A 71 8.35 -3.20 12.61
CA VAL A 71 7.92 -4.42 11.91
C VAL A 71 9.07 -4.98 11.05
N MET A 72 9.81 -4.12 10.35
CA MET A 72 10.99 -4.53 9.58
C MET A 72 12.04 -5.21 10.48
N GLY A 73 12.42 -4.57 11.59
CA GLY A 73 13.41 -5.13 12.52
C GLY A 73 12.94 -6.45 13.14
N PHE A 74 11.66 -6.57 13.45
CA PHE A 74 11.07 -7.81 13.97
C PHE A 74 11.02 -8.92 12.91
N CYS A 75 10.52 -8.63 11.71
CA CYS A 75 10.41 -9.60 10.63
C CYS A 75 11.79 -10.06 10.12
N SER A 76 12.78 -9.17 10.11
CA SER A 76 14.18 -9.53 9.75
C SER A 76 14.94 -10.29 10.83
N GLY A 77 14.34 -10.50 12.02
CA GLY A 77 15.00 -11.16 13.15
C GLY A 77 16.08 -10.32 13.86
N VAL A 78 16.25 -9.04 13.46
CA VAL A 78 17.26 -8.15 14.06
C VAL A 78 16.84 -7.67 15.44
N THR A 79 15.54 -7.47 15.66
CA THR A 79 15.02 -6.95 16.93
C THR A 79 13.97 -7.88 17.56
N PRO A 80 13.94 -7.99 18.90
CA PRO A 80 12.89 -8.74 19.59
C PRO A 80 11.55 -7.98 19.57
N SER A 81 10.47 -8.66 19.98
CA SER A 81 9.11 -8.07 20.01
C SER A 81 8.98 -6.82 20.91
N THR A 82 9.93 -6.60 21.84
CA THR A 82 9.99 -5.38 22.66
C THR A 82 10.19 -4.11 21.84
N VAL A 83 10.60 -4.20 20.56
CA VAL A 83 10.69 -3.07 19.63
C VAL A 83 9.35 -2.36 19.43
N PHE A 84 8.22 -3.03 19.67
CA PHE A 84 6.89 -2.40 19.57
C PHE A 84 6.51 -1.52 20.77
N ILE A 85 7.23 -1.61 21.90
CA ILE A 85 6.90 -0.85 23.13
C ILE A 85 6.90 0.67 22.88
N PRO A 86 7.91 1.30 22.23
CA PRO A 86 7.88 2.74 21.98
C PRO A 86 6.69 3.18 21.11
N TYR A 87 6.29 2.35 20.14
CA TYR A 87 5.10 2.63 19.32
C TYR A 87 3.84 2.63 20.17
N LEU A 88 3.65 1.61 21.01
CA LEU A 88 2.48 1.52 21.90
C LEU A 88 2.44 2.71 22.87
N ILE A 89 3.57 3.11 23.45
CA ILE A 89 3.66 4.30 24.30
C ILE A 89 3.29 5.56 23.51
N THR A 90 3.73 5.67 22.24
CA THR A 90 3.37 6.83 21.40
C THR A 90 1.88 6.88 21.11
N ILE A 91 1.23 5.73 20.86
CA ILE A 91 -0.23 5.64 20.67
C ILE A 91 -0.96 6.08 21.95
N VAL A 92 -0.53 5.56 23.12
CA VAL A 92 -1.10 5.99 24.42
C VAL A 92 -0.91 7.51 24.63
N TYR A 93 0.28 8.04 24.33
CA TYR A 93 0.57 9.47 24.38
C TYR A 93 -0.40 10.26 23.50
N LEU A 94 -0.61 9.86 22.24
CA LEU A 94 -1.53 10.54 21.33
C LEU A 94 -2.98 10.54 21.83
N MET A 95 -3.40 9.44 22.50
CA MET A 95 -4.71 9.38 23.13
C MET A 95 -4.84 10.33 24.32
N VAL A 96 -3.81 10.37 25.20
CA VAL A 96 -3.81 11.18 26.42
C VAL A 96 -3.60 12.66 26.10
N ALA A 97 -2.83 12.99 25.07
CA ALA A 97 -2.53 14.38 24.68
C ALA A 97 -3.80 15.20 24.39
N GLU A 98 -4.83 14.56 23.81
CA GLU A 98 -6.12 15.21 23.54
C GLU A 98 -6.84 15.71 24.80
N LEU A 99 -6.61 15.10 25.98
CA LEU A 99 -7.17 15.56 27.24
C LEU A 99 -6.66 16.98 27.60
N TYR A 100 -5.46 17.32 27.15
CA TYR A 100 -4.79 18.59 27.45
C TYR A 100 -4.86 19.60 26.29
N ALA A 101 -5.10 19.13 25.06
CA ALA A 101 -5.09 19.96 23.86
C ALA A 101 -6.29 20.93 23.79
N LYS A 102 -7.43 20.58 24.45
CA LYS A 102 -8.68 21.37 24.43
C LYS A 102 -9.21 21.62 23.01
N ASN A 103 -9.02 20.64 22.11
CA ASN A 103 -9.52 20.68 20.74
C ASN A 103 -11.06 20.64 20.73
N GLU A 104 -11.66 21.15 19.65
CA GLU A 104 -13.13 21.21 19.50
C GLU A 104 -13.75 19.82 19.35
N ASP A 105 -13.06 18.87 18.66
CA ASP A 105 -13.58 17.55 18.36
C ASP A 105 -12.53 16.45 18.60
N PRO A 106 -12.24 16.11 19.86
CA PRO A 106 -11.24 15.10 20.20
C PRO A 106 -11.58 13.69 19.69
N ILE A 107 -12.88 13.39 19.48
CA ILE A 107 -13.30 12.07 18.98
C ILE A 107 -12.85 11.89 17.54
N HIS A 108 -13.03 12.88 16.68
CA HIS A 108 -12.53 12.83 15.32
C HIS A 108 -11.01 12.88 15.28
N ASP A 109 -10.34 13.60 16.16
CA ASP A 109 -8.87 13.63 16.26
C ASP A 109 -8.32 12.23 16.58
N TRP A 110 -8.91 11.53 17.56
CA TRP A 110 -8.57 10.13 17.85
C TRP A 110 -8.86 9.21 16.65
N ALA A 111 -10.04 9.34 16.05
CA ALA A 111 -10.44 8.51 14.93
C ALA A 111 -9.48 8.66 13.74
N TYR A 112 -9.12 9.87 13.36
CA TYR A 112 -8.20 10.11 12.24
C TYR A 112 -6.75 9.80 12.60
N THR A 113 -6.34 10.00 13.86
CA THR A 113 -5.04 9.52 14.35
C THR A 113 -4.94 8.00 14.17
N MET A 114 -5.91 7.24 14.68
CA MET A 114 -5.92 5.78 14.53
C MET A 114 -6.05 5.37 13.06
N MET A 115 -6.88 6.05 12.28
CA MET A 115 -7.01 5.77 10.84
C MET A 115 -5.68 6.00 10.11
N SER A 116 -4.89 7.02 10.46
CA SER A 116 -3.56 7.23 9.88
C SER A 116 -2.61 6.07 10.13
N GLN A 117 -2.70 5.44 11.29
CA GLN A 117 -1.88 4.28 11.66
C GLN A 117 -2.42 2.98 11.03
N MET A 118 -3.72 2.72 11.12
CA MET A 118 -4.32 1.45 10.68
C MET A 118 -4.55 1.38 9.17
N TYR A 119 -4.89 2.50 8.53
CA TYR A 119 -5.19 2.55 7.10
C TYR A 119 -3.96 2.85 6.25
N VAL A 120 -2.96 3.57 6.78
CA VAL A 120 -1.77 3.98 6.02
C VAL A 120 -0.52 3.24 6.50
N ALA A 121 -0.13 3.41 7.78
CA ALA A 121 1.14 2.88 8.27
C ALA A 121 1.16 1.35 8.36
N LEU A 122 0.08 0.72 8.85
CA LEU A 122 -0.01 -0.73 8.97
C LEU A 122 0.11 -1.46 7.61
N PRO A 123 -0.64 -1.10 6.54
CA PRO A 123 -0.48 -1.75 5.25
C PRO A 123 0.95 -1.70 4.71
N PHE A 124 1.60 -0.55 4.76
CA PHE A 124 3.00 -0.47 4.34
C PHE A 124 3.93 -1.31 5.23
N SER A 125 3.69 -1.33 6.54
CA SER A 125 4.47 -2.18 7.46
C SER A 125 4.34 -3.66 7.14
N MET A 126 3.17 -4.11 6.65
CA MET A 126 2.93 -5.49 6.23
C MET A 126 3.74 -5.93 5.00
N LEU A 127 4.33 -5.00 4.22
CA LEU A 127 5.30 -5.35 3.19
C LEU A 127 6.50 -6.12 3.75
N ASN A 128 6.91 -5.79 4.98
CA ASN A 128 8.02 -6.50 5.63
C ASN A 128 7.65 -7.96 5.93
N VAL A 129 6.38 -8.24 6.21
CA VAL A 129 5.88 -9.62 6.40
C VAL A 129 5.95 -10.40 5.08
N LEU A 130 5.72 -9.75 3.94
CA LEU A 130 5.84 -10.36 2.62
C LEU A 130 7.31 -10.56 2.20
N ALA A 131 8.20 -9.68 2.66
CA ALA A 131 9.60 -9.61 2.24
C ALA A 131 10.55 -10.49 3.07
N PHE A 132 10.28 -10.65 4.37
CA PHE A 132 11.14 -11.42 5.27
C PHE A 132 10.48 -12.72 5.72
N ARG A 133 11.23 -13.82 5.74
CA ARG A 133 10.72 -15.16 6.09
C ARG A 133 11.73 -15.98 6.84
N ALA A 134 11.20 -16.89 7.67
CA ALA A 134 11.99 -17.97 8.23
C ALA A 134 12.44 -18.94 7.11
N MET A 135 13.73 -19.19 7.02
CA MET A 135 14.32 -20.18 6.13
C MET A 135 14.48 -21.53 6.85
N PRO A 136 14.60 -22.65 6.10
CA PRO A 136 14.73 -23.98 6.70
C PRO A 136 15.96 -24.14 7.63
N ASP A 137 16.97 -23.31 7.46
CA ASP A 137 18.19 -23.28 8.28
C ASP A 137 18.02 -22.52 9.60
N GLY A 138 16.82 -21.98 9.87
CA GLY A 138 16.48 -21.18 11.05
C GLY A 138 16.87 -19.71 10.96
N ASN A 139 17.49 -19.28 9.85
CA ASN A 139 17.76 -17.88 9.58
C ASN A 139 16.53 -17.18 8.98
N VAL A 140 16.56 -15.86 8.93
CA VAL A 140 15.56 -15.07 8.20
C VAL A 140 16.16 -14.65 6.86
N GLY A 141 15.49 -15.01 5.77
CA GLY A 141 15.84 -14.61 4.43
C GLY A 141 14.99 -13.43 3.95
N TYR A 142 15.54 -12.68 3.00
CA TYR A 142 14.83 -11.63 2.28
C TYR A 142 14.42 -12.12 0.90
N SER A 143 13.15 -11.91 0.56
CA SER A 143 12.59 -12.18 -0.77
C SER A 143 11.94 -10.93 -1.33
N PHE A 144 12.36 -10.53 -2.52
CA PHE A 144 11.75 -9.39 -3.21
C PHE A 144 10.55 -9.78 -4.08
N ILE A 145 10.45 -11.06 -4.46
CA ILE A 145 9.51 -11.47 -5.51
C ILE A 145 8.04 -11.27 -5.12
N VAL A 146 7.66 -11.62 -3.88
CA VAL A 146 6.28 -11.51 -3.43
C VAL A 146 5.85 -10.05 -3.25
N PRO A 147 6.55 -9.22 -2.46
CA PRO A 147 6.14 -7.83 -2.31
C PRO A 147 6.18 -7.06 -3.63
N LEU A 148 7.15 -7.30 -4.51
CA LEU A 148 7.20 -6.69 -5.84
C LEU A 148 6.03 -7.16 -6.72
N SER A 149 5.67 -8.45 -6.67
CA SER A 149 4.57 -8.97 -7.48
C SER A 149 3.23 -8.34 -7.15
N VAL A 150 2.98 -7.95 -5.89
CA VAL A 150 1.79 -7.19 -5.50
C VAL A 150 1.68 -5.90 -6.34
N PHE A 151 2.76 -5.14 -6.46
CA PHE A 151 2.77 -3.91 -7.27
C PHE A 151 2.65 -4.20 -8.76
N VAL A 152 3.33 -5.22 -9.26
CA VAL A 152 3.21 -5.65 -10.66
C VAL A 152 1.76 -6.01 -10.99
N PHE A 153 1.08 -6.76 -10.11
CA PHE A 153 -0.31 -7.12 -10.31
C PHE A 153 -1.25 -5.91 -10.28
N LEU A 154 -1.00 -4.93 -9.39
CA LEU A 154 -1.75 -3.68 -9.38
C LEU A 154 -1.57 -2.90 -10.69
N TRP A 155 -0.34 -2.72 -11.18
CA TRP A 155 -0.06 -2.03 -12.44
C TRP A 155 -0.65 -2.73 -13.66
N VAL A 156 -0.60 -4.07 -13.68
CA VAL A 156 -1.22 -4.88 -14.75
C VAL A 156 -2.74 -4.78 -14.68
N ASN A 157 -3.32 -4.82 -13.47
CA ASN A 157 -4.75 -4.63 -13.27
C ASN A 157 -5.23 -3.28 -13.80
N ASP A 158 -4.55 -2.18 -13.43
CA ASP A 158 -4.93 -0.83 -13.85
C ASP A 158 -4.83 -0.67 -15.37
N SER A 159 -3.75 -1.18 -15.97
CA SER A 159 -3.54 -1.16 -17.41
C SER A 159 -4.60 -2.00 -18.15
N GLY A 160 -4.85 -3.23 -17.70
CA GLY A 160 -5.84 -4.13 -18.25
C GLY A 160 -7.26 -3.61 -18.08
N ALA A 161 -7.57 -3.07 -16.90
CA ALA A 161 -8.86 -2.46 -16.61
C ALA A 161 -9.12 -1.21 -17.47
N TYR A 162 -8.10 -0.40 -17.70
CA TYR A 162 -8.19 0.75 -18.62
C TYR A 162 -8.44 0.31 -20.05
N CYS A 163 -7.67 -0.65 -20.56
CA CYS A 163 -7.84 -1.16 -21.93
C CYS A 163 -9.23 -1.78 -22.14
N CYS A 164 -9.64 -2.72 -21.28
CA CYS A 164 -10.94 -3.37 -21.41
C CYS A 164 -12.11 -2.42 -21.12
N GLY A 165 -11.97 -1.56 -20.12
CA GLY A 165 -12.99 -0.61 -19.73
C GLY A 165 -13.23 0.48 -20.78
N SER A 166 -12.19 0.92 -21.51
CA SER A 166 -12.31 1.90 -22.60
C SER A 166 -12.97 1.32 -23.86
N LEU A 167 -12.73 0.02 -24.13
CA LEU A 167 -13.26 -0.66 -25.32
C LEU A 167 -14.64 -1.29 -25.09
N LEU A 168 -14.87 -1.88 -23.93
CA LEU A 168 -16.02 -2.74 -23.65
C LEU A 168 -16.91 -2.22 -22.50
N GLY A 169 -16.47 -1.19 -21.76
CA GLY A 169 -17.11 -0.73 -20.52
C GLY A 169 -18.51 -0.14 -20.72
N LYS A 170 -19.52 -0.92 -20.41
CA LYS A 170 -20.94 -0.53 -20.47
C LYS A 170 -21.55 -0.34 -19.08
N HIS A 171 -21.20 -1.21 -18.13
CA HIS A 171 -21.77 -1.24 -16.79
C HIS A 171 -20.82 -0.59 -15.79
N LYS A 172 -21.23 0.55 -15.22
CA LYS A 172 -20.41 1.28 -14.25
C LYS A 172 -20.31 0.53 -12.93
N LEU A 173 -19.10 0.48 -12.34
CA LEU A 173 -18.85 -0.21 -11.07
C LEU A 173 -19.40 0.59 -9.88
N PHE A 174 -18.97 1.86 -9.73
CA PHE A 174 -19.41 2.78 -8.68
C PHE A 174 -19.56 4.21 -9.22
N PRO A 175 -20.70 4.55 -9.88
CA PRO A 175 -20.89 5.85 -10.55
C PRO A 175 -20.69 7.06 -9.63
N ARG A 176 -21.12 6.95 -8.36
CA ARG A 176 -21.07 8.04 -7.37
C ARG A 176 -19.64 8.38 -6.95
N ILE A 177 -18.74 7.40 -6.88
CA ILE A 177 -17.39 7.55 -6.33
C ILE A 177 -16.35 7.66 -7.44
N SER A 178 -16.38 6.73 -8.39
CA SER A 178 -15.47 6.62 -9.52
C SER A 178 -16.22 6.30 -10.82
N PRO A 179 -16.73 7.32 -11.53
CA PRO A 179 -17.56 7.13 -12.73
C PRO A 179 -16.78 6.53 -13.92
N GLY A 180 -15.45 6.52 -13.86
CA GLY A 180 -14.59 5.92 -14.89
C GLY A 180 -14.54 4.40 -14.86
N LYS A 181 -14.70 3.78 -13.67
CA LYS A 181 -14.60 2.33 -13.50
C LYS A 181 -15.83 1.59 -14.02
N SER A 182 -15.61 0.43 -14.67
CA SER A 182 -16.65 -0.47 -15.18
C SER A 182 -16.40 -1.91 -14.75
N TRP A 183 -17.45 -2.72 -14.70
CA TRP A 183 -17.36 -4.16 -14.43
C TRP A 183 -16.51 -4.89 -15.47
N GLU A 184 -16.72 -4.57 -16.76
CA GLU A 184 -15.96 -5.15 -17.86
C GLU A 184 -14.47 -4.81 -17.76
N GLY A 185 -14.16 -3.58 -17.34
CA GLY A 185 -12.79 -3.18 -17.05
C GLY A 185 -12.18 -3.99 -15.91
N SER A 186 -12.88 -4.11 -14.78
CA SER A 186 -12.37 -4.85 -13.61
C SER A 186 -12.17 -6.34 -13.90
N ILE A 187 -13.10 -6.98 -14.62
CA ILE A 187 -12.96 -8.38 -15.05
C ILE A 187 -11.78 -8.53 -16.02
N GLY A 188 -11.67 -7.63 -16.99
CA GLY A 188 -10.56 -7.63 -17.95
C GLY A 188 -9.20 -7.46 -17.25
N GLY A 189 -9.08 -6.51 -16.32
CA GLY A 189 -7.90 -6.34 -15.49
C GLY A 189 -7.51 -7.62 -14.75
N GLY A 190 -8.48 -8.29 -14.12
CA GLY A 190 -8.29 -9.56 -13.44
C GLY A 190 -7.76 -10.68 -14.36
N LEU A 191 -8.27 -10.79 -15.60
CA LEU A 191 -7.76 -11.75 -16.58
C LEU A 191 -6.30 -11.48 -16.97
N PHE A 192 -5.93 -10.20 -17.15
CA PHE A 192 -4.53 -9.83 -17.39
C PHE A 192 -3.64 -10.17 -16.19
N VAL A 193 -4.14 -9.97 -14.97
CA VAL A 193 -3.38 -10.32 -13.75
C VAL A 193 -3.20 -11.82 -13.61
N ILE A 194 -4.21 -12.65 -13.94
CA ILE A 194 -4.05 -14.12 -13.93
C ILE A 194 -2.93 -14.54 -14.88
N ALA A 195 -2.89 -13.98 -16.10
CA ALA A 195 -1.82 -14.25 -17.05
C ALA A 195 -0.44 -13.76 -16.53
N ALA A 196 -0.39 -12.57 -15.94
CA ALA A 196 0.83 -12.04 -15.33
C ALA A 196 1.31 -12.89 -14.16
N ALA A 197 0.41 -13.39 -13.32
CA ALA A 197 0.73 -14.25 -12.19
C ALA A 197 1.31 -15.61 -12.63
N ALA A 198 0.75 -16.20 -13.70
CA ALA A 198 1.36 -17.38 -14.33
C ALA A 198 2.75 -17.10 -14.89
N GLY A 199 2.95 -15.90 -15.46
CA GLY A 199 4.27 -15.44 -15.92
C GLY A 199 5.26 -15.25 -14.77
N VAL A 200 4.83 -14.64 -13.66
CA VAL A 200 5.66 -14.48 -12.45
C VAL A 200 6.06 -15.84 -11.89
N TRP A 201 5.10 -16.77 -11.75
CA TRP A 201 5.41 -18.15 -11.35
C TRP A 201 6.46 -18.78 -12.26
N TYR A 202 6.25 -18.78 -13.58
CA TYR A 202 7.17 -19.39 -14.54
C TYR A 202 8.59 -18.81 -14.46
N LEU A 203 8.70 -17.47 -14.39
CA LEU A 203 9.99 -16.79 -14.29
C LEU A 203 10.65 -17.06 -12.93
N SER A 204 9.88 -17.05 -11.84
CA SER A 204 10.43 -17.31 -10.50
C SER A 204 10.96 -18.74 -10.37
N GLU A 205 10.30 -19.74 -10.96
CA GLU A 205 10.81 -21.12 -11.03
C GLU A 205 12.07 -21.20 -11.86
N GLN A 206 12.06 -20.64 -13.06
CA GLN A 206 13.18 -20.73 -14.00
C GLN A 206 14.46 -20.09 -13.46
N TYR A 207 14.34 -18.98 -12.73
CA TYR A 207 15.49 -18.24 -12.18
C TYR A 207 15.77 -18.53 -10.70
N GLY A 208 15.04 -19.45 -10.08
CA GLY A 208 15.25 -19.86 -8.70
C GLY A 208 14.83 -18.78 -7.65
N TYR A 209 13.88 -17.92 -8.02
CA TYR A 209 13.33 -16.88 -7.12
C TYR A 209 12.02 -17.32 -6.45
N ASN A 210 11.51 -18.53 -6.70
CA ASN A 210 10.32 -19.06 -6.03
C ASN A 210 10.68 -19.68 -4.67
N ASP A 211 11.32 -18.88 -3.83
CA ASP A 211 11.68 -19.21 -2.46
C ASP A 211 10.45 -19.39 -1.53
N VAL A 212 9.29 -18.97 -2.00
CA VAL A 212 7.97 -19.16 -1.34
C VAL A 212 7.43 -20.56 -1.53
N GLY A 213 7.85 -21.24 -2.60
CA GLY A 213 7.30 -22.54 -3.00
C GLY A 213 5.84 -22.49 -3.48
N LEU A 214 5.34 -21.33 -3.88
CA LEU A 214 4.00 -21.19 -4.43
C LEU A 214 3.90 -21.89 -5.79
N ASN A 215 2.88 -22.71 -5.97
CA ASN A 215 2.56 -23.27 -7.28
C ASN A 215 1.82 -22.24 -8.17
N MET A 216 1.66 -22.55 -9.45
CA MET A 216 1.04 -21.65 -10.43
C MET A 216 -0.37 -21.19 -10.01
N TYR A 217 -1.18 -22.07 -9.44
CA TYR A 217 -2.55 -21.74 -9.05
C TYR A 217 -2.58 -20.83 -7.81
N GLU A 218 -1.64 -21.01 -6.90
CA GLU A 218 -1.48 -20.13 -5.73
C GLU A 218 -1.01 -18.74 -6.12
N TRP A 219 -0.11 -18.62 -7.09
CA TRP A 219 0.25 -17.33 -7.69
C TRP A 219 -0.94 -16.65 -8.38
N MET A 220 -1.74 -17.41 -9.14
CA MET A 220 -2.96 -16.88 -9.75
C MET A 220 -3.99 -16.45 -8.70
N GLY A 221 -4.12 -17.20 -7.61
CA GLY A 221 -4.96 -16.85 -6.46
C GLY A 221 -4.51 -15.56 -5.80
N LEU A 222 -3.19 -15.39 -5.56
CA LEU A 222 -2.61 -14.15 -5.06
C LEU A 222 -2.92 -12.97 -5.99
N GLY A 223 -2.75 -13.15 -7.29
CA GLY A 223 -3.09 -12.14 -8.30
C GLY A 223 -4.56 -11.72 -8.24
N LEU A 224 -5.49 -12.67 -8.11
CA LEU A 224 -6.92 -12.38 -7.96
C LEU A 224 -7.23 -11.60 -6.67
N VAL A 225 -6.64 -12.02 -5.54
CA VAL A 225 -6.80 -11.31 -4.26
C VAL A 225 -6.31 -9.87 -4.39
N VAL A 226 -5.11 -9.67 -4.95
CA VAL A 226 -4.55 -8.32 -5.17
C VAL A 226 -5.45 -7.49 -6.09
N THR A 227 -6.00 -8.08 -7.17
CA THR A 227 -6.92 -7.39 -8.08
C THR A 227 -8.18 -6.91 -7.37
N VAL A 228 -8.85 -7.78 -6.62
CA VAL A 228 -10.09 -7.45 -5.93
C VAL A 228 -9.85 -6.37 -4.87
N PHE A 229 -8.89 -6.60 -3.98
CA PHE A 229 -8.61 -5.67 -2.88
C PHE A 229 -7.92 -4.39 -3.35
N GLY A 230 -7.14 -4.43 -4.43
CA GLY A 230 -6.60 -3.22 -5.07
C GLY A 230 -7.71 -2.35 -5.66
N THR A 231 -8.67 -2.95 -6.36
CA THR A 231 -9.84 -2.23 -6.88
C THR A 231 -10.65 -1.57 -5.75
N TRP A 232 -10.85 -2.28 -4.63
CA TRP A 232 -11.53 -1.74 -3.46
C TRP A 232 -10.70 -0.67 -2.74
N GLY A 233 -9.36 -0.81 -2.71
CA GLY A 233 -8.47 0.18 -2.11
C GLY A 233 -8.61 1.54 -2.77
N ASP A 234 -8.50 1.61 -4.11
CA ASP A 234 -8.72 2.83 -4.88
C ASP A 234 -10.16 3.39 -4.65
N LEU A 235 -11.19 2.54 -4.58
CA LEU A 235 -12.54 3.00 -4.30
C LEU A 235 -12.69 3.59 -2.88
N VAL A 236 -12.06 2.99 -1.88
CA VAL A 236 -12.06 3.49 -0.49
C VAL A 236 -11.36 4.84 -0.43
N GLU A 237 -10.19 4.96 -1.05
CA GLU A 237 -9.44 6.22 -1.10
C GLU A 237 -10.19 7.29 -1.90
N SER A 238 -10.80 6.90 -3.02
CA SER A 238 -11.66 7.78 -3.81
C SER A 238 -12.85 8.29 -2.97
N LEU A 239 -13.51 7.42 -2.20
CA LEU A 239 -14.60 7.83 -1.30
C LEU A 239 -14.11 8.82 -0.24
N PHE A 240 -12.96 8.56 0.37
CA PHE A 240 -12.32 9.45 1.33
C PHE A 240 -12.08 10.84 0.72
N LYS A 241 -11.47 10.91 -0.46
CA LYS A 241 -11.25 12.19 -1.17
C LYS A 241 -12.55 12.94 -1.48
N ARG A 242 -13.60 12.23 -1.96
CA ARG A 242 -14.91 12.86 -2.24
C ARG A 242 -15.56 13.38 -0.96
N THR A 243 -15.42 12.68 0.17
CA THR A 243 -15.95 13.15 1.46
C THR A 243 -15.25 14.42 1.94
N LEU A 244 -13.98 14.61 1.60
CA LEU A 244 -13.23 15.83 1.87
C LEU A 244 -13.43 16.93 0.82
N GLY A 245 -14.22 16.68 -0.24
CA GLY A 245 -14.44 17.64 -1.34
C GLY A 245 -13.25 17.86 -2.27
N ILE A 246 -12.27 16.93 -2.24
CA ILE A 246 -11.06 17.01 -3.06
C ILE A 246 -11.04 15.90 -4.12
N LYS A 247 -10.10 16.01 -5.06
CA LYS A 247 -9.86 15.00 -6.10
C LYS A 247 -8.52 14.30 -5.93
N ASP A 248 -7.47 15.05 -5.65
CA ASP A 248 -6.11 14.55 -5.48
C ASP A 248 -5.67 14.80 -4.02
N SER A 249 -4.92 13.87 -3.45
CA SER A 249 -4.51 13.93 -2.04
C SER A 249 -3.39 14.95 -1.79
N GLY A 250 -2.62 15.30 -2.82
CA GLY A 250 -1.51 16.24 -2.74
C GLY A 250 -0.91 16.58 -4.10
N SER A 251 0.28 17.18 -4.06
CA SER A 251 1.02 17.58 -5.26
C SER A 251 2.52 17.25 -5.18
N ILE A 252 2.89 16.29 -4.33
CA ILE A 252 4.31 15.91 -4.10
C ILE A 252 4.95 15.40 -5.39
N LEU A 253 4.20 14.63 -6.18
CA LEU A 253 4.69 14.10 -7.45
C LEU A 253 4.18 14.95 -8.62
N PRO A 254 5.06 15.67 -9.35
CA PRO A 254 4.65 16.54 -10.46
C PRO A 254 3.83 15.80 -11.50
N GLY A 255 2.59 16.24 -11.73
CA GLY A 255 1.65 15.65 -12.68
C GLY A 255 1.01 14.33 -12.27
N HIS A 256 1.30 13.82 -11.05
CA HIS A 256 0.81 12.53 -10.53
C HIS A 256 0.05 12.63 -9.19
N GLY A 257 -0.15 13.81 -8.64
CA GLY A 257 -0.88 13.99 -7.38
C GLY A 257 0.00 13.77 -6.14
N GLY A 258 -0.61 13.31 -5.06
CA GLY A 258 0.06 13.03 -3.80
C GLY A 258 0.71 11.65 -3.72
N MET A 259 1.38 11.40 -2.60
CA MET A 259 1.94 10.09 -2.30
C MET A 259 0.82 9.07 -2.07
N LEU A 260 -0.22 9.45 -1.34
CA LEU A 260 -1.36 8.58 -1.04
C LEU A 260 -2.07 8.15 -2.34
N ASP A 261 -2.25 9.07 -3.32
CA ASP A 261 -2.83 8.76 -4.64
C ASP A 261 -2.06 7.69 -5.44
N ARG A 262 -0.78 7.46 -5.13
CA ARG A 262 0.05 6.46 -5.83
C ARG A 262 0.00 5.07 -5.21
N PHE A 263 -0.47 4.98 -3.99
CA PHE A 263 -0.51 3.75 -3.22
C PHE A 263 -1.92 3.36 -2.76
N ASP A 264 -2.94 4.07 -3.22
CA ASP A 264 -4.36 3.88 -2.86
C ASP A 264 -4.81 2.41 -2.94
N SER A 265 -4.54 1.77 -4.08
CA SER A 265 -4.83 0.35 -4.31
C SER A 265 -4.03 -0.57 -3.40
N SER A 266 -2.78 -0.20 -3.10
CA SER A 266 -1.87 -1.04 -2.31
C SER A 266 -2.25 -1.10 -0.83
N LEU A 267 -2.92 -0.06 -0.29
CA LEU A 267 -3.30 -0.01 1.12
C LEU A 267 -4.27 -1.13 1.54
N LEU A 268 -5.06 -1.66 0.64
CA LEU A 268 -5.89 -2.85 0.90
C LEU A 268 -5.31 -4.12 0.28
N ALA A 269 -4.60 -4.02 -0.83
CA ALA A 269 -4.03 -5.19 -1.50
C ALA A 269 -2.91 -5.86 -0.69
N ILE A 270 -2.04 -5.08 -0.02
CA ILE A 270 -0.94 -5.63 0.79
C ILE A 270 -1.47 -6.45 1.97
N PRO A 271 -2.36 -5.94 2.85
CA PRO A 271 -2.95 -6.74 3.92
C PRO A 271 -3.66 -7.99 3.40
N ALA A 272 -4.40 -7.87 2.29
CA ALA A 272 -5.09 -9.01 1.69
C ALA A 272 -4.11 -10.07 1.17
N ALA A 273 -3.00 -9.68 0.57
CA ALA A 273 -1.95 -10.59 0.15
C ALA A 273 -1.33 -11.33 1.35
N VAL A 274 -1.05 -10.62 2.45
CA VAL A 274 -0.57 -11.24 3.70
C VAL A 274 -1.58 -12.26 4.21
N ILE A 275 -2.86 -11.90 4.34
CA ILE A 275 -3.92 -12.80 4.80
C ILE A 275 -4.01 -14.03 3.89
N TYR A 276 -3.98 -13.84 2.57
CA TYR A 276 -4.02 -14.96 1.61
C TYR A 276 -2.87 -15.93 1.84
N LEU A 277 -1.64 -15.44 1.95
CA LEU A 277 -0.46 -16.29 2.16
C LEU A 277 -0.50 -16.99 3.52
N TYR A 278 -0.98 -16.35 4.58
CA TYR A 278 -1.21 -17.01 5.88
C TYR A 278 -2.25 -18.12 5.78
N THR A 279 -3.32 -17.94 4.99
CA THR A 279 -4.32 -19.01 4.80
C THR A 279 -3.77 -20.22 4.06
N LEU A 280 -2.72 -20.03 3.27
CA LEU A 280 -1.97 -21.13 2.63
C LEU A 280 -0.90 -21.73 3.55
N THR A 281 -0.75 -21.23 4.80
CA THR A 281 0.29 -21.66 5.77
C THR A 281 1.72 -21.49 5.26
N LEU A 282 1.95 -20.46 4.44
CA LEU A 282 3.21 -20.21 3.75
C LEU A 282 4.03 -19.04 4.33
N LEU A 283 3.52 -18.40 5.39
CA LEU A 283 4.21 -17.31 6.10
C LEU A 283 4.63 -17.73 7.50
#